data_668feefcbf862ddb909276632921030c
#
_entry.id   668feefcbf862ddb909276632921030c
#
_cell.length_a   1.000
_cell.length_b   1.000
_cell.length_c   1.000
_cell.angle_alpha   90.00
_cell.angle_beta   90.00
_cell.angle_gamma   90.00
#
_symmetry.space_group_name_H-M   'P 1'
#
loop_
_entity.id
_entity.type
_entity.pdbx_description
1 polymer ?
#
loop_
_entity_poly.entity_id
_entity_poly.type
_entity_poly.pdbx_seq_one_letter_code
_entity_poly.pdbx_strand_id
1 'polypeptide(L)'
;MPQLENESVKVWKSIIVPRQPLSLHRHENGRVIVALKGGTLKVVEESGGSREMVWETGKAYWLSADPPGTRHGDLNEGKEPIEVMVVELAPRKP
;
A
#
# COMPACT_ATOMS: atom_id res chain seq x y z
N MET A 1 -4.70 -10.76 2.90
CA MET A 1 -5.97 -11.38 3.39
C MET A 1 -7.16 -10.66 2.79
N PRO A 2 -7.81 -11.25 1.81
CA PRO A 2 -8.99 -10.64 1.19
C PRO A 2 -10.10 -10.46 2.22
N GLN A 3 -10.82 -9.35 2.11
CA GLN A 3 -11.93 -9.03 3.00
C GLN A 3 -13.26 -9.01 2.25
N LEU A 4 -13.30 -8.28 1.14
CA LEU A 4 -14.46 -8.25 0.27
C LEU A 4 -14.06 -7.76 -1.12
N GLU A 5 -14.89 -8.08 -2.08
CA GLU A 5 -14.72 -7.59 -3.45
C GLU A 5 -16.08 -7.50 -4.11
N ASN A 6 -16.33 -6.39 -4.80
CA ASN A 6 -17.53 -6.20 -5.61
C ASN A 6 -17.18 -5.35 -6.83
N GLU A 7 -18.19 -4.90 -7.58
CA GLU A 7 -17.96 -4.10 -8.79
C GLU A 7 -17.35 -2.72 -8.50
N SER A 8 -17.38 -2.26 -7.27
CA SER A 8 -16.92 -0.91 -6.92
C SER A 8 -15.55 -0.90 -6.24
N VAL A 9 -15.27 -1.90 -5.40
CA VAL A 9 -14.04 -1.92 -4.60
C VAL A 9 -13.51 -3.34 -4.41
N LYS A 10 -12.22 -3.41 -4.17
CA LYS A 10 -11.55 -4.60 -3.67
C LYS A 10 -10.86 -4.24 -2.36
N VAL A 11 -11.18 -4.95 -1.30
CA VAL A 11 -10.68 -4.65 0.05
C VAL A 11 -9.89 -5.84 0.58
N TRP A 12 -8.69 -5.56 1.06
CA TRP A 12 -7.89 -6.59 1.73
C TRP A 12 -7.09 -5.99 2.87
N LYS A 13 -6.67 -6.85 3.79
CA LYS A 13 -5.78 -6.48 4.87
C LYS A 13 -4.37 -6.82 4.46
N SER A 14 -3.46 -5.88 4.60
CA SER A 14 -2.05 -6.08 4.33
C SER A 14 -1.26 -5.96 5.62
N ILE A 15 -0.38 -6.93 5.87
CA ILE A 15 0.51 -6.92 7.02
C ILE A 15 1.94 -6.85 6.47
N ILE A 16 2.63 -5.76 6.80
CA ILE A 16 3.98 -5.51 6.32
C ILE A 16 4.95 -5.83 7.45
N VAL A 17 5.53 -7.01 7.39
CA VAL A 17 6.43 -7.52 8.44
C VAL A 17 7.78 -6.84 8.36
N PRO A 18 8.46 -6.62 9.50
CA PRO A 18 9.79 -6.00 9.46
C PRO A 18 10.79 -6.80 8.62
N ARG A 19 11.56 -6.07 7.84
CA ARG A 19 12.73 -6.59 7.10
C ARG A 19 12.44 -7.71 6.11
N GLN A 20 11.22 -7.77 5.60
CA GLN A 20 10.89 -8.71 4.54
C GLN A 20 11.55 -8.29 3.22
N PRO A 21 11.96 -9.25 2.38
CA PRO A 21 12.45 -8.92 1.05
C PRO A 21 11.43 -8.13 0.25
N LEU A 22 11.89 -7.17 -0.54
CA LEU A 22 11.04 -6.37 -1.38
C LEU A 22 10.39 -7.23 -2.47
N SER A 23 9.10 -7.01 -2.68
CA SER A 23 8.36 -7.54 -3.81
C SER A 23 7.91 -6.36 -4.65
N LEU A 24 8.49 -6.19 -5.82
CA LEU A 24 8.15 -5.07 -6.69
C LEU A 24 6.76 -5.27 -7.30
N HIS A 25 5.94 -4.23 -7.22
CA HIS A 25 4.57 -4.25 -7.75
C HIS A 25 4.16 -2.84 -8.17
N ARG A 26 3.00 -2.75 -8.81
CA ARG A 26 2.38 -1.47 -9.12
C ARG A 26 0.88 -1.54 -8.89
N HIS A 27 0.30 -0.39 -8.60
CA HIS A 27 -1.16 -0.26 -8.44
C HIS A 27 -1.72 0.55 -9.60
N GLU A 28 -2.60 -0.05 -10.37
CA GLU A 28 -3.21 0.59 -11.54
C GLU A 28 -4.37 1.51 -11.19
N ASN A 29 -4.88 1.40 -9.98
CA ASN A 29 -6.06 2.15 -9.54
C ASN A 29 -5.76 2.90 -8.25
N GLY A 30 -6.47 4.00 -8.03
CA GLY A 30 -6.41 4.72 -6.76
C GLY A 30 -6.94 3.87 -5.61
N ARG A 31 -6.44 4.11 -4.42
CA ARG A 31 -6.81 3.33 -3.24
C ARG A 31 -6.77 4.17 -1.97
N VAL A 32 -7.57 3.76 -1.00
CA VAL A 32 -7.54 4.31 0.36
C VAL A 32 -6.83 3.30 1.25
N ILE A 33 -5.90 3.79 2.05
CA ILE A 33 -5.23 3.00 3.06
C ILE A 33 -5.75 3.44 4.42
N VAL A 34 -6.19 2.49 5.24
CA VAL A 34 -6.57 2.75 6.63
C VAL A 34 -5.53 2.07 7.51
N ALA A 35 -4.82 2.85 8.30
CA ALA A 35 -3.77 2.32 9.18
C ALA A 35 -4.41 1.72 10.43
N LEU A 36 -4.42 0.39 10.51
CA LEU A 36 -4.88 -0.32 11.70
C LEU A 36 -3.79 -0.33 12.76
N LYS A 37 -2.56 -0.51 12.34
CA LYS A 37 -1.36 -0.38 13.15
C LYS A 37 -0.32 0.34 12.29
N GLY A 38 -0.11 1.60 12.60
CA GLY A 38 0.75 2.48 11.80
C GLY A 38 2.24 2.24 11.99
N GLY A 39 3.03 3.05 11.33
CA GLY A 39 4.48 3.01 11.38
C GLY A 39 5.07 3.79 10.22
N THR A 40 6.39 3.72 10.09
CA THR A 40 7.11 4.34 8.98
C THR A 40 7.48 3.28 7.97
N LEU A 41 7.06 3.52 6.74
CA LEU A 41 7.28 2.61 5.62
C LEU A 41 8.25 3.26 4.64
N LYS A 42 9.22 2.50 4.16
CA LYS A 42 10.10 2.95 3.08
C LYS A 42 9.58 2.41 1.76
N VAL A 43 9.28 3.31 0.85
CA VAL A 43 8.87 2.94 -0.50
C VAL A 43 10.09 3.00 -1.39
N VAL A 44 10.47 1.86 -1.97
CA VAL A 44 11.65 1.74 -2.83
C VAL A 44 11.20 1.61 -4.27
N GLU A 45 11.61 2.57 -5.10
CA GLU A 45 11.28 2.57 -6.53
C GLU A 45 12.22 1.66 -7.29
N GLU A 46 11.70 0.94 -8.28
CA GLU A 46 12.51 0.10 -9.16
C GLU A 46 13.61 0.91 -9.85
N SER A 47 13.34 2.17 -10.15
CA SER A 47 14.30 3.09 -10.78
C SER A 47 15.46 3.51 -9.86
N GLY A 48 15.40 3.17 -8.57
CA GLY A 48 16.49 3.40 -7.62
C GLY A 48 16.23 4.46 -6.56
N GLY A 49 15.15 5.22 -6.65
CA GLY A 49 14.79 6.20 -5.63
C GLY A 49 14.06 5.55 -4.46
N SER A 50 14.01 6.26 -3.35
CA SER A 50 13.21 5.83 -2.20
C SER A 50 12.63 7.03 -1.46
N ARG A 51 11.53 6.80 -0.74
CA ARG A 51 10.91 7.81 0.11
C ARG A 51 10.28 7.15 1.32
N GLU A 52 10.08 7.92 2.36
CA GLU A 52 9.40 7.44 3.55
C GLU A 52 7.94 7.88 3.56
N MET A 53 7.08 7.00 4.05
CA MET A 53 5.68 7.31 4.30
C MET A 53 5.38 6.97 5.75
N VAL A 54 4.82 7.93 6.50
CA VAL A 54 4.43 7.72 7.89
C VAL A 54 2.92 7.56 7.94
N TRP A 55 2.47 6.43 8.45
CA TRP A 55 1.05 6.16 8.66
C TRP A 55 0.76 6.11 10.15
N GLU A 56 -0.18 6.95 10.59
CA GLU A 56 -0.60 6.97 11.99
C GLU A 56 -1.80 6.06 12.20
N THR A 57 -1.73 5.27 13.26
CA THR A 57 -2.83 4.35 13.63
C THR A 57 -4.16 5.10 13.69
N GLY A 58 -5.17 4.54 13.03
CA GLY A 58 -6.52 5.09 13.01
C GLY A 58 -6.79 6.13 11.92
N LYS A 59 -5.76 6.49 11.13
CA LYS A 59 -5.94 7.47 10.04
C LYS A 59 -6.06 6.79 8.69
N ALA A 60 -6.67 7.50 7.75
CA ALA A 60 -6.84 7.05 6.38
C ALA A 60 -6.06 7.95 5.43
N TYR A 61 -5.57 7.37 4.34
CA TYR A 61 -4.74 8.07 3.36
C TYR A 61 -5.18 7.70 1.95
N TRP A 62 -5.10 8.67 1.05
CA TRP A 62 -5.35 8.43 -0.37
C TRP A 62 -4.03 8.23 -1.10
N LEU A 63 -3.94 7.16 -1.86
CA LEU A 63 -2.80 6.91 -2.74
C LEU A 63 -3.31 6.78 -4.17
N SER A 64 -2.78 7.63 -5.05
CA SER A 64 -3.14 7.61 -6.46
C SER A 64 -2.58 6.39 -7.16
N ALA A 65 -3.14 6.07 -8.34
CA ALA A 65 -2.57 5.04 -9.19
C ALA A 65 -1.11 5.34 -9.52
N ASP A 66 -0.30 4.29 -9.64
CA ASP A 66 1.09 4.45 -10.01
C ASP A 66 1.22 4.85 -11.50
N PRO A 67 2.21 5.68 -11.85
CA PRO A 67 2.44 6.00 -13.25
C PRO A 67 2.72 4.74 -14.07
N PRO A 68 2.31 4.71 -15.36
CA PRO A 68 2.59 3.56 -16.21
C PRO A 68 4.08 3.22 -16.27
N GLY A 69 4.39 1.93 -16.24
CA GLY A 69 5.76 1.44 -16.35
C GLY A 69 6.59 1.54 -15.07
N THR A 70 6.00 2.03 -13.98
CA THR A 70 6.72 2.12 -12.70
C THR A 70 6.33 0.97 -11.77
N ARG A 71 7.28 0.50 -10.98
CA ARG A 71 7.04 -0.47 -9.91
C ARG A 71 7.78 -0.04 -8.66
N HIS A 72 7.27 -0.44 -7.53
CA HIS A 72 7.89 -0.16 -6.23
C HIS A 72 7.67 -1.32 -5.27
N GLY A 73 8.42 -1.32 -4.19
CA GLY A 73 8.26 -2.26 -3.10
C GLY A 73 8.19 -1.50 -1.78
N ASP A 74 7.53 -2.09 -0.81
CA ASP A 74 7.36 -1.49 0.51
C ASP A 74 8.23 -2.23 1.52
N LEU A 75 9.01 -1.48 2.29
CA LEU A 75 9.93 -2.04 3.28
C LEU A 75 9.62 -1.44 4.64
N ASN A 76 9.36 -2.32 5.60
CA ASN A 76 9.22 -1.94 7.00
C ASN A 76 10.58 -2.13 7.68
N GLU A 77 11.27 -1.03 7.96
CA GLU A 77 12.56 -1.05 8.65
C GLU A 77 12.43 -0.99 10.16
N GLY A 78 11.21 -0.93 10.68
CA GLY A 78 10.94 -0.90 12.11
C GLY A 78 11.09 -2.28 12.78
N LYS A 79 10.61 -2.36 14.01
CA LYS A 79 10.66 -3.59 14.81
C LYS A 79 9.33 -4.32 14.88
N GLU A 80 8.25 -3.66 14.51
CA GLU A 80 6.91 -4.21 14.60
C GLU A 80 6.20 -4.19 13.24
N PRO A 81 5.26 -5.12 13.00
CA PRO A 81 4.49 -5.12 11.76
C PRO A 81 3.66 -3.85 11.61
N ILE A 82 3.47 -3.42 10.37
CA ILE A 82 2.51 -2.38 10.00
C ILE A 82 1.30 -3.11 9.42
N GLU A 83 0.11 -2.77 9.89
CA GLU A 83 -1.12 -3.39 9.43
C GLU A 83 -2.04 -2.33 8.85
N VAL A 84 -2.50 -2.57 7.64
CA VAL A 84 -3.37 -1.63 6.94
C VAL A 84 -4.53 -2.37 6.28
N MET A 85 -5.65 -1.68 6.17
CA MET A 85 -6.74 -2.09 5.31
C MET A 85 -6.60 -1.31 4.01
N VAL A 86 -6.57 -2.01 2.89
CA VAL A 86 -6.46 -1.39 1.56
C VAL A 86 -7.82 -1.46 0.89
N VAL A 87 -8.34 -0.30 0.47
CA VAL A 87 -9.58 -0.21 -0.29
C VAL A 87 -9.22 0.29 -1.69
N GLU A 88 -9.08 -0.63 -2.64
CA GLU A 88 -8.75 -0.29 -4.01
C GLU A 88 -10.03 -0.06 -4.80
N LEU A 89 -10.10 1.09 -5.47
CA LEU A 89 -11.27 1.43 -6.27
C LEU A 89 -11.25 0.69 -7.59
N ALA A 90 -12.42 0.27 -8.07
CA ALA A 90 -12.54 -0.35 -9.37
C ALA A 90 -12.21 0.67 -10.47
N PRO A 91 -11.70 0.24 -11.65
CA PRO A 91 -11.48 1.14 -12.76
C PRO A 91 -12.78 1.83 -13.15
N ARG A 92 -12.68 3.12 -13.50
CA ARG A 92 -13.81 3.84 -14.05
C ARG A 92 -14.18 3.26 -15.40
N LYS A 93 -15.45 2.91 -15.55
CA LYS A 93 -15.97 2.52 -16.86
C LYS A 93 -16.19 3.77 -17.68
N PRO A 94 -15.80 3.76 -18.96
CA PRO A 94 -16.07 4.88 -19.87
C PRO A 94 -17.56 5.09 -20.09
#